data_1973b51bcf87ffe042958a09f66bdc1a
#
_entry.id   1973b51bcf87ffe042958a09f66bdc1a
#
_cell.length_a   1.000
_cell.length_b   1.000
_cell.length_c   1.000
_cell.angle_alpha   90.00
_cell.angle_beta   90.00
_cell.angle_gamma   90.00
#
_symmetry.space_group_name_H-M   'P 1'
#
loop_
_entity.id
_entity.type
_entity.pdbx_description
1 polymer ?
#
loop_
_entity_poly.entity_id
_entity_poly.type
_entity_poly.pdbx_seq_one_letter_code
_entity_poly.pdbx_strand_id
1 'polypeptide(L)'
;MTQTQPQINSGHRSTGTVAHLRPAYHVRPPSGYLNDPNGPIEHGSDVHLYFQSRPTLDLQAPVEWGHATSPDYVHWTLHRPAMAPQPGGPDTDGCWSGNTVLDDGRIRAFYSGRVEGRPYQSVLTAVSDDGGASFGPAHQVVPDPDEAVMFRDPFVWKENGAWWMAVGAGSVDRGASIALYRSADLSQWTAVDPLAELPRTRSDGEDTGSAWECPQVLTIDGRRIAVIASWSPEGGPGEVLSFDVDVPPAPQRVDLGTNFYAASALRESRFGPLLFGWLPEGRDRPGWNDGWAGVISLPRMVWLGPDSSLRSAPVPTMDTLRSGSASPTAIGAQCEIVVPEGVGEVILHFGDQERLQIELTDTTITIDRSHASLAPHAHGGRMIATDAFDPSSGRPAVRIFLDGSVVEAFTSAGRVLSTRVYPTTPPPWRLEAPANTQCWGLAR
;
A
#
# COMPACT_ATOMS: atom_id res chain seq x y z
N MET A 1 -37.72 38.85 -25.20
CA MET A 1 -37.39 37.59 -25.88
C MET A 1 -36.43 36.82 -24.94
N THR A 2 -37.00 35.96 -24.14
CA THR A 2 -36.31 35.17 -23.10
C THR A 2 -35.84 33.88 -23.74
N GLN A 3 -34.54 33.67 -23.83
CA GLN A 3 -33.95 32.40 -24.26
C GLN A 3 -33.90 31.45 -23.07
N THR A 4 -34.64 30.39 -23.16
CA THR A 4 -34.64 29.23 -22.27
C THR A 4 -33.40 28.37 -22.56
N GLN A 5 -32.51 28.18 -21.57
CA GLN A 5 -31.44 27.18 -21.63
C GLN A 5 -32.03 25.77 -21.47
N PRO A 6 -31.51 24.76 -22.18
CA PRO A 6 -31.92 23.38 -21.98
C PRO A 6 -31.30 22.81 -20.70
N GLN A 7 -32.13 22.28 -19.82
CA GLN A 7 -31.69 21.45 -18.68
C GLN A 7 -31.06 20.16 -19.21
N ILE A 8 -29.79 19.95 -18.89
CA ILE A 8 -29.12 18.66 -19.08
C ILE A 8 -29.56 17.75 -17.93
N ASN A 9 -30.43 16.84 -18.27
CA ASN A 9 -30.88 15.77 -17.38
C ASN A 9 -29.75 14.73 -17.24
N SER A 10 -28.88 14.83 -16.22
CA SER A 10 -27.87 13.84 -15.87
C SER A 10 -28.48 12.73 -15.00
N GLY A 11 -29.37 11.97 -15.61
CA GLY A 11 -29.92 10.75 -15.02
C GLY A 11 -29.01 9.56 -15.22
N HIS A 12 -27.82 9.54 -14.65
CA HIS A 12 -27.09 8.30 -14.40
C HIS A 12 -27.66 7.68 -13.11
N ARG A 13 -28.68 6.84 -13.25
CA ARG A 13 -29.05 5.88 -12.22
C ARG A 13 -27.89 4.89 -12.12
N SER A 14 -27.06 5.02 -11.08
CA SER A 14 -26.17 3.97 -10.59
C SER A 14 -27.07 2.74 -10.34
N THR A 15 -26.93 1.74 -11.18
CA THR A 15 -27.53 0.44 -10.96
C THR A 15 -26.90 -0.16 -9.70
N GLY A 16 -27.71 -0.45 -8.68
CA GLY A 16 -27.33 -0.79 -7.30
C GLY A 16 -26.53 -2.08 -7.08
N THR A 17 -25.73 -2.50 -8.05
CA THR A 17 -25.01 -3.79 -8.07
C THR A 17 -23.61 -3.77 -7.49
N VAL A 18 -23.03 -2.63 -7.17
CA VAL A 18 -21.60 -2.50 -6.82
C VAL A 18 -21.30 -1.94 -5.42
N ALA A 19 -22.32 -1.53 -4.66
CA ALA A 19 -22.12 -0.98 -3.32
C ALA A 19 -21.41 -1.95 -2.35
N HIS A 20 -21.64 -3.26 -2.50
CA HIS A 20 -21.04 -4.31 -1.69
C HIS A 20 -19.54 -4.53 -1.96
N LEU A 21 -19.02 -4.07 -3.10
CA LEU A 21 -17.59 -4.14 -3.42
C LEU A 21 -16.78 -3.03 -2.75
N ARG A 22 -17.47 -2.05 -2.16
CA ARG A 22 -16.84 -0.86 -1.60
C ARG A 22 -16.27 -1.14 -0.22
N PRO A 23 -14.94 -1.00 -0.02
CA PRO A 23 -14.34 -1.14 1.30
C PRO A 23 -14.92 -0.15 2.30
N ALA A 24 -15.13 -0.60 3.54
CA ALA A 24 -15.71 0.20 4.61
C ALA A 24 -14.66 0.67 5.62
N TYR A 25 -13.66 -0.16 5.93
CA TYR A 25 -12.65 0.15 6.95
C TYR A 25 -11.23 0.36 6.38
N HIS A 26 -10.94 -0.06 5.15
CA HIS A 26 -9.72 0.37 4.47
C HIS A 26 -9.81 1.83 4.02
N VAL A 27 -8.67 2.51 3.99
CA VAL A 27 -8.59 3.86 3.40
C VAL A 27 -8.74 3.74 1.89
N ARG A 28 -9.73 4.43 1.35
CA ARG A 28 -10.04 4.51 -0.08
C ARG A 28 -10.56 5.91 -0.43
N PRO A 29 -10.49 6.33 -1.69
CA PRO A 29 -11.05 7.61 -2.07
C PRO A 29 -12.59 7.56 -2.03
N PRO A 30 -13.28 8.67 -1.70
CA PRO A 30 -14.73 8.77 -1.84
C PRO A 30 -15.16 8.67 -3.32
N SER A 31 -14.36 9.22 -4.22
CA SER A 31 -14.42 9.13 -5.69
C SER A 31 -13.02 9.35 -6.25
N GLY A 32 -12.81 9.02 -7.54
CA GLY A 32 -11.53 9.20 -8.21
C GLY A 32 -10.55 8.06 -7.93
N TYR A 33 -9.27 8.36 -7.93
CA TYR A 33 -8.20 7.38 -7.87
C TYR A 33 -7.28 7.61 -6.69
N LEU A 34 -6.89 6.53 -6.03
CA LEU A 34 -5.90 6.49 -4.96
C LEU A 34 -4.85 5.45 -5.30
N ASN A 35 -3.57 5.79 -5.07
CA ASN A 35 -2.46 4.85 -5.18
C ASN A 35 -1.53 4.95 -3.95
N ASP A 36 -0.25 5.21 -4.11
CA ASP A 36 0.80 5.08 -3.11
C ASP A 36 0.48 5.75 -1.78
N PRO A 37 0.56 5.02 -0.64
CA PRO A 37 0.60 5.66 0.67
C PRO A 37 1.88 6.48 0.82
N ASN A 38 1.77 7.63 1.47
CA ASN A 38 2.89 8.56 1.67
C ASN A 38 2.98 8.97 3.13
N GLY A 39 4.19 9.00 3.64
CA GLY A 39 4.57 9.64 4.89
C GLY A 39 3.65 9.42 6.09
N PRO A 40 3.31 8.17 6.46
CA PRO A 40 2.57 7.94 7.70
C PRO A 40 3.38 8.46 8.89
N ILE A 41 2.74 9.24 9.77
CA ILE A 41 3.39 9.85 10.92
C ILE A 41 2.43 10.03 12.09
N GLU A 42 2.89 9.78 13.31
CA GLU A 42 2.17 10.16 14.53
C GLU A 42 2.42 11.64 14.84
N HIS A 43 1.35 12.41 15.01
CA HIS A 43 1.43 13.80 15.46
C HIS A 43 0.22 14.16 16.33
N GLY A 44 0.48 14.70 17.51
CA GLY A 44 -0.57 14.95 18.49
C GLY A 44 -1.19 13.64 18.99
N SER A 45 -2.50 13.50 18.88
CA SER A 45 -3.25 12.28 19.25
C SER A 45 -3.50 11.34 18.08
N ASP A 46 -3.15 11.75 16.86
CA ASP A 46 -3.56 11.07 15.65
C ASP A 46 -2.36 10.55 14.85
N VAL A 47 -2.62 9.51 14.11
CA VAL A 47 -1.76 9.06 13.02
C VAL A 47 -2.25 9.74 11.74
N HIS A 48 -1.37 10.43 11.06
CA HIS A 48 -1.61 10.97 9.73
C HIS A 48 -1.13 9.97 8.68
N LEU A 49 -1.92 9.78 7.65
CA LEU A 49 -1.58 9.00 6.46
C LEU A 49 -1.89 9.87 5.24
N TYR A 50 -0.88 10.14 4.45
CA TYR A 50 -1.05 10.78 3.15
C TYR A 50 -1.02 9.71 2.06
N PHE A 51 -1.47 10.05 0.87
CA PHE A 51 -1.47 9.13 -0.26
C PHE A 51 -1.62 9.89 -1.58
N GLN A 52 -1.07 9.34 -2.63
CA GLN A 52 -1.34 9.87 -3.96
C GLN A 52 -2.82 9.76 -4.29
N SER A 53 -3.41 10.84 -4.75
CA SER A 53 -4.83 10.86 -5.15
C SER A 53 -5.08 11.72 -6.39
N ARG A 54 -6.16 11.39 -7.08
CA ARG A 54 -6.72 12.19 -8.17
C ARG A 54 -8.23 12.31 -7.97
N PRO A 55 -8.82 13.47 -8.24
CA PRO A 55 -10.26 13.68 -8.02
C PRO A 55 -11.14 12.86 -8.95
N THR A 56 -10.59 12.33 -10.03
CA THR A 56 -11.27 11.53 -11.06
C THR A 56 -10.50 10.25 -11.37
N LEU A 57 -11.08 9.36 -12.18
CA LEU A 57 -10.41 8.17 -12.72
C LEU A 57 -9.50 8.47 -13.93
N ASP A 58 -9.30 9.73 -14.27
CA ASP A 58 -8.33 10.15 -15.27
C ASP A 58 -6.91 10.07 -14.69
N LEU A 59 -6.13 9.08 -15.14
CA LEU A 59 -4.76 8.90 -14.68
C LEU A 59 -3.77 9.93 -15.26
N GLN A 60 -4.22 10.81 -16.17
CA GLN A 60 -3.42 11.94 -16.64
C GLN A 60 -3.62 13.20 -15.78
N ALA A 61 -4.68 13.23 -14.96
CA ALA A 61 -4.86 14.33 -14.02
C ALA A 61 -3.68 14.45 -13.07
N PRO A 62 -3.27 15.69 -12.70
CA PRO A 62 -2.20 15.90 -11.73
C PRO A 62 -2.47 15.18 -10.40
N VAL A 63 -1.41 14.66 -9.79
CA VAL A 63 -1.47 13.97 -8.50
C VAL A 63 -1.44 14.96 -7.37
N GLU A 64 -2.35 14.77 -6.40
CA GLU A 64 -2.40 15.45 -5.12
C GLU A 64 -2.01 14.48 -3.99
N TRP A 65 -1.62 15.00 -2.82
CA TRP A 65 -1.57 14.22 -1.60
C TRP A 65 -2.93 14.28 -0.89
N GLY A 66 -3.72 13.21 -1.01
CA GLY A 66 -4.86 12.98 -0.15
C GLY A 66 -4.42 12.82 1.29
N HIS A 67 -5.34 12.97 2.25
CA HIS A 67 -5.02 12.96 3.67
C HIS A 67 -6.10 12.24 4.47
N ALA A 68 -5.67 11.37 5.39
CA ALA A 68 -6.51 10.72 6.38
C ALA A 68 -5.84 10.78 7.76
N THR A 69 -6.65 10.83 8.82
CA THR A 69 -6.16 10.69 10.20
C THR A 69 -6.90 9.59 10.95
N SER A 70 -6.23 8.99 11.93
CA SER A 70 -6.80 7.97 12.80
C SER A 70 -6.24 8.07 14.22
N PRO A 71 -7.08 7.96 15.28
CA PRO A 71 -6.61 7.90 16.66
C PRO A 71 -6.03 6.54 17.04
N ASP A 72 -6.25 5.49 16.21
CA ASP A 72 -6.00 4.10 16.59
C ASP A 72 -5.53 3.20 15.44
N TYR A 73 -5.23 3.78 14.25
CA TYR A 73 -4.78 3.12 13.00
C TYR A 73 -5.89 2.38 12.22
N VAL A 74 -7.13 2.32 12.71
CA VAL A 74 -8.21 1.58 12.05
C VAL A 74 -9.46 2.41 11.78
N HIS A 75 -9.74 3.42 12.62
CA HIS A 75 -10.85 4.34 12.42
C HIS A 75 -10.36 5.61 11.70
N TRP A 76 -10.34 5.57 10.38
CA TRP A 76 -9.80 6.64 9.55
C TRP A 76 -10.84 7.71 9.19
N THR A 77 -10.46 8.96 9.35
CA THR A 77 -11.22 10.13 8.87
C THR A 77 -10.51 10.71 7.66
N LEU A 78 -11.21 10.79 6.52
CA LEU A 78 -10.69 11.43 5.31
C LEU A 78 -10.85 12.95 5.39
N HIS A 79 -9.82 13.67 4.97
CA HIS A 79 -9.78 15.12 4.88
C HIS A 79 -9.71 15.61 3.43
N ARG A 80 -9.64 16.92 3.26
CA ARG A 80 -9.24 17.52 1.98
C ARG A 80 -7.79 17.15 1.70
N PRO A 81 -7.35 17.12 0.41
CA PRO A 81 -5.94 16.95 0.09
C PRO A 81 -5.07 17.94 0.86
N ALA A 82 -3.97 17.45 1.43
CA ALA A 82 -3.03 18.27 2.20
C ALA A 82 -2.02 18.99 1.30
N MET A 83 -1.80 18.49 0.08
CA MET A 83 -0.87 19.07 -0.88
C MET A 83 -1.44 18.92 -2.29
N ALA A 84 -1.33 19.99 -3.08
CA ALA A 84 -1.71 20.02 -4.49
C ALA A 84 -0.58 20.65 -5.33
N PRO A 85 -0.46 20.27 -6.61
CA PRO A 85 0.54 20.83 -7.51
C PRO A 85 0.47 22.35 -7.59
N GLN A 86 1.63 23.00 -7.62
CA GLN A 86 1.72 24.45 -7.71
C GLN A 86 1.90 24.88 -9.17
N PRO A 87 0.95 25.61 -9.77
CA PRO A 87 1.07 26.04 -11.16
C PRO A 87 2.37 26.79 -11.44
N GLY A 88 3.17 26.31 -12.40
CA GLY A 88 4.49 26.86 -12.73
C GLY A 88 5.59 26.55 -11.70
N GLY A 89 5.29 25.77 -10.67
CA GLY A 89 6.22 25.30 -9.65
C GLY A 89 6.99 24.03 -10.09
N PRO A 90 7.87 23.55 -9.20
CA PRO A 90 8.69 22.36 -9.46
C PRO A 90 7.88 21.04 -9.40
N ASP A 91 6.59 21.10 -9.08
CA ASP A 91 5.63 20.01 -9.00
C ASP A 91 4.36 20.27 -9.83
N THR A 92 4.45 21.11 -10.83
CA THR A 92 3.30 21.64 -11.58
C THR A 92 2.39 20.56 -12.17
N ASP A 93 2.90 19.35 -12.41
CA ASP A 93 2.16 18.22 -12.99
C ASP A 93 1.92 17.09 -11.97
N GLY A 94 2.30 17.28 -10.70
CA GLY A 94 1.96 16.33 -9.63
C GLY A 94 2.90 16.33 -8.43
N CYS A 95 2.30 16.12 -7.26
CA CYS A 95 2.99 15.80 -6.01
C CYS A 95 3.02 14.28 -5.89
N TRP A 96 4.16 13.66 -6.24
CA TRP A 96 4.32 12.21 -6.23
C TRP A 96 4.82 11.71 -4.88
N SER A 97 5.18 10.42 -4.81
CA SER A 97 5.48 9.74 -3.55
C SER A 97 6.65 10.34 -2.76
N GLY A 98 6.62 10.07 -1.46
CA GLY A 98 7.61 10.51 -0.51
C GLY A 98 7.23 10.18 0.94
N ASN A 99 7.89 10.82 1.90
CA ASN A 99 7.57 10.63 3.31
C ASN A 99 7.51 11.93 4.10
N THR A 100 7.16 11.82 5.38
CA THR A 100 7.15 12.94 6.35
C THR A 100 8.07 12.64 7.52
N VAL A 101 8.58 13.72 8.13
CA VAL A 101 9.33 13.68 9.39
C VAL A 101 8.88 14.80 10.32
N LEU A 102 9.13 14.65 11.62
CA LEU A 102 8.99 15.73 12.59
C LEU A 102 10.27 16.57 12.61
N ASP A 103 10.11 17.87 12.37
CA ASP A 103 11.15 18.88 12.41
C ASP A 103 10.70 20.01 13.35
N ASP A 104 11.33 20.11 14.54
CA ASP A 104 10.97 21.06 15.58
C ASP A 104 9.46 21.10 15.90
N GLY A 105 8.84 19.93 15.98
CA GLY A 105 7.41 19.76 16.28
C GLY A 105 6.46 20.04 15.12
N ARG A 106 6.96 20.37 13.93
CA ARG A 106 6.19 20.52 12.69
C ARG A 106 6.37 19.31 11.80
N ILE A 107 5.35 19.00 11.01
CA ILE A 107 5.45 17.96 9.98
C ILE A 107 6.11 18.58 8.74
N ARG A 108 7.21 17.97 8.30
CA ARG A 108 7.91 18.30 7.06
C ARG A 108 7.76 17.13 6.09
N ALA A 109 7.25 17.39 4.90
CA ALA A 109 7.19 16.43 3.81
C ALA A 109 8.45 16.52 2.93
N PHE A 110 8.90 15.36 2.46
CA PHE A 110 9.85 15.22 1.36
C PHE A 110 9.16 14.37 0.30
N TYR A 111 9.12 14.83 -0.95
CA TYR A 111 8.35 14.20 -2.00
C TYR A 111 8.91 14.45 -3.39
N SER A 112 8.38 13.76 -4.36
CA SER A 112 8.78 13.87 -5.76
C SER A 112 7.89 14.87 -6.49
N GLY A 113 8.46 15.97 -6.96
CA GLY A 113 7.78 16.94 -7.81
C GLY A 113 7.84 16.51 -9.27
N ARG A 114 6.68 16.30 -9.90
CA ARG A 114 6.61 15.96 -11.31
C ARG A 114 6.49 17.19 -12.18
N VAL A 115 7.30 17.22 -13.25
CA VAL A 115 7.15 18.12 -14.39
C VAL A 115 7.14 17.26 -15.66
N GLU A 116 6.14 17.42 -16.49
CA GLU A 116 5.98 16.63 -17.73
C GLU A 116 7.21 16.77 -18.64
N GLY A 117 7.57 15.68 -19.34
CA GLY A 117 8.73 15.63 -20.23
C GLY A 117 10.08 15.40 -19.55
N ARG A 118 10.15 15.34 -18.21
CA ARG A 118 11.36 14.94 -17.47
C ARG A 118 11.33 13.45 -17.15
N PRO A 119 12.44 12.70 -17.34
CA PRO A 119 12.52 11.28 -16.99
C PRO A 119 12.64 11.03 -15.49
N TYR A 120 13.03 12.04 -14.72
CA TYR A 120 13.16 12.04 -13.26
C TYR A 120 12.15 12.98 -12.60
N GLN A 121 11.99 12.89 -11.31
CA GLN A 121 11.24 13.81 -10.48
C GLN A 121 12.17 14.53 -9.51
N SER A 122 12.06 15.87 -9.42
CA SER A 122 12.86 16.64 -8.48
C SER A 122 12.47 16.32 -7.05
N VAL A 123 13.44 16.15 -6.16
CA VAL A 123 13.19 15.91 -4.73
C VAL A 123 12.91 17.25 -4.04
N LEU A 124 11.71 17.39 -3.52
CA LEU A 124 11.17 18.59 -2.92
C LEU A 124 10.92 18.41 -1.42
N THR A 125 10.87 19.52 -0.69
CA THR A 125 10.38 19.58 0.69
C THR A 125 9.35 20.69 0.86
N ALA A 126 8.37 20.46 1.73
CA ALA A 126 7.38 21.43 2.18
C ALA A 126 7.08 21.22 3.67
N VAL A 127 6.72 22.30 4.38
CA VAL A 127 6.44 22.26 5.83
C VAL A 127 4.96 22.56 6.07
N SER A 128 4.39 21.87 7.03
CA SER A 128 3.06 22.14 7.54
C SER A 128 3.15 22.99 8.81
N ASP A 129 2.41 24.08 8.85
CA ASP A 129 2.27 24.96 10.02
C ASP A 129 0.92 24.75 10.73
N ASP A 130 0.07 23.84 10.25
CA ASP A 130 -1.28 23.55 10.76
C ASP A 130 -1.46 22.10 11.23
N GLY A 131 -0.37 21.45 11.66
CA GLY A 131 -0.41 20.10 12.21
C GLY A 131 -0.61 19.01 11.16
N GLY A 132 -0.22 19.23 9.92
CA GLY A 132 -0.31 18.25 8.83
C GLY A 132 -1.57 18.35 7.97
N ALA A 133 -2.44 19.32 8.25
CA ALA A 133 -3.67 19.50 7.46
C ALA A 133 -3.39 20.08 6.06
N SER A 134 -2.33 20.91 5.94
CA SER A 134 -1.84 21.42 4.67
C SER A 134 -0.34 21.68 4.69
N PHE A 135 0.28 21.73 3.50
CA PHE A 135 1.71 22.02 3.35
C PHE A 135 1.91 23.34 2.59
N GLY A 136 2.92 24.10 3.03
CA GLY A 136 3.33 25.34 2.41
C GLY A 136 4.06 25.15 1.07
N PRO A 137 4.69 26.24 0.56
CA PRO A 137 5.43 26.19 -0.70
C PRO A 137 6.58 25.19 -0.70
N ALA A 138 6.75 24.50 -1.83
CA ALA A 138 7.80 23.52 -2.03
C ALA A 138 9.15 24.14 -2.42
N HIS A 139 10.22 23.47 -1.99
CA HIS A 139 11.59 23.81 -2.34
C HIS A 139 12.36 22.56 -2.73
N GLN A 140 13.17 22.63 -3.79
CA GLN A 140 14.06 21.56 -4.18
C GLN A 140 15.21 21.44 -3.17
N VAL A 141 15.58 20.22 -2.78
CA VAL A 141 16.58 19.97 -1.73
C VAL A 141 17.85 19.28 -2.21
N VAL A 142 17.79 18.58 -3.34
CA VAL A 142 18.97 18.00 -3.99
C VAL A 142 18.95 18.36 -5.48
N PRO A 143 20.12 18.46 -6.14
CA PRO A 143 20.19 18.66 -7.58
C PRO A 143 19.48 17.52 -8.33
N ASP A 144 18.91 17.83 -9.48
CA ASP A 144 18.41 16.82 -10.41
C ASP A 144 19.56 15.97 -10.91
N PRO A 145 19.36 14.65 -11.18
CA PRO A 145 20.42 13.80 -11.69
C PRO A 145 20.74 14.14 -13.14
N ASP A 146 22.04 14.07 -13.50
CA ASP A 146 22.50 14.31 -14.87
C ASP A 146 22.02 13.21 -15.82
N GLU A 147 22.05 11.94 -15.38
CA GLU A 147 21.61 10.77 -16.13
C GLU A 147 20.85 9.82 -15.22
N ALA A 148 19.58 9.58 -15.50
CA ALA A 148 18.77 8.60 -14.78
C ALA A 148 17.67 8.05 -15.69
N VAL A 149 17.41 6.75 -15.58
CA VAL A 149 16.18 6.13 -16.09
C VAL A 149 15.02 6.53 -15.20
N MET A 150 15.29 6.63 -13.89
CA MET A 150 14.35 7.05 -12.86
C MET A 150 15.10 7.62 -11.66
N PHE A 151 14.54 8.64 -11.02
CA PHE A 151 14.99 9.20 -9.75
C PHE A 151 13.79 9.84 -9.05
N ARG A 152 13.32 9.25 -7.91
CA ARG A 152 12.12 9.68 -7.18
C ARG A 152 11.93 9.03 -5.81
N ASP A 153 10.89 9.43 -5.11
CA ASP A 153 10.33 8.84 -3.90
C ASP A 153 11.30 8.91 -2.71
N PRO A 154 11.61 10.14 -2.24
CA PRO A 154 12.51 10.31 -1.11
C PRO A 154 11.91 9.73 0.17
N PHE A 155 12.76 9.07 0.96
CA PHE A 155 12.49 8.61 2.33
C PHE A 155 13.53 9.18 3.28
N VAL A 156 13.12 10.03 4.19
CA VAL A 156 14.00 10.74 5.14
C VAL A 156 13.84 10.17 6.54
N TRP A 157 14.94 9.98 7.25
CA TRP A 157 14.94 9.56 8.65
C TRP A 157 16.11 10.16 9.42
N LYS A 158 16.01 10.15 10.75
CA LYS A 158 17.10 10.58 11.64
C LYS A 158 17.76 9.35 12.27
N GLU A 159 19.07 9.28 12.19
CA GLU A 159 19.85 8.20 12.79
C GLU A 159 21.24 8.71 13.20
N ASN A 160 21.71 8.32 14.41
CA ASN A 160 23.02 8.71 14.95
C ASN A 160 23.28 10.21 14.88
N GLY A 161 22.27 11.06 15.16
CA GLY A 161 22.37 12.51 15.18
C GLY A 161 22.42 13.18 13.81
N ALA A 162 22.33 12.45 12.72
CA ALA A 162 22.26 12.97 11.36
C ALA A 162 20.93 12.62 10.71
N TRP A 163 20.53 13.40 9.72
CA TRP A 163 19.43 13.10 8.82
C TRP A 163 19.96 12.36 7.60
N TRP A 164 19.22 11.37 7.16
CA TRP A 164 19.50 10.56 5.99
C TRP A 164 18.31 10.61 5.05
N MET A 165 18.57 10.52 3.75
CA MET A 165 17.54 10.44 2.72
C MET A 165 17.92 9.40 1.69
N ALA A 166 17.06 8.38 1.55
CA ALA A 166 17.08 7.40 0.48
C ALA A 166 16.20 7.91 -0.67
N VAL A 167 16.64 7.78 -1.90
CA VAL A 167 15.88 8.13 -3.10
C VAL A 167 15.91 6.94 -4.05
N GLY A 168 14.75 6.53 -4.53
CA GLY A 168 14.65 5.47 -5.53
C GLY A 168 15.27 5.89 -6.85
N ALA A 169 16.08 5.02 -7.43
CA ALA A 169 16.81 5.32 -8.64
C ALA A 169 16.99 4.09 -9.54
N GLY A 170 17.37 4.36 -10.77
CA GLY A 170 17.76 3.36 -11.73
C GLY A 170 18.54 3.95 -12.89
N SER A 171 19.47 3.19 -13.44
CA SER A 171 20.22 3.54 -14.62
C SER A 171 20.29 2.37 -15.61
N VAL A 172 20.48 2.68 -16.91
CA VAL A 172 20.56 1.64 -17.96
C VAL A 172 21.74 0.70 -17.69
N ASP A 173 22.87 1.25 -17.26
CA ASP A 173 24.12 0.51 -17.17
C ASP A 173 24.32 -0.23 -15.84
N ARG A 174 23.77 0.33 -14.74
CA ARG A 174 24.01 -0.18 -13.39
C ARG A 174 22.81 -0.92 -12.77
N GLY A 175 21.63 -0.77 -13.38
CA GLY A 175 20.39 -1.35 -12.83
C GLY A 175 19.74 -0.47 -11.78
N ALA A 176 19.02 -1.11 -10.85
CA ALA A 176 18.26 -0.44 -9.81
C ALA A 176 19.14 -0.08 -8.60
N SER A 177 18.85 1.05 -7.95
CA SER A 177 19.62 1.51 -6.79
C SER A 177 18.79 2.35 -5.82
N ILE A 178 19.33 2.52 -4.61
CA ILE A 178 18.88 3.50 -3.63
C ILE A 178 19.98 4.54 -3.50
N ALA A 179 19.78 5.72 -4.08
CA ALA A 179 20.68 6.86 -3.88
C ALA A 179 20.56 7.34 -2.43
N LEU A 180 21.69 7.68 -1.79
CA LEU A 180 21.73 8.06 -0.38
C LEU A 180 22.33 9.45 -0.20
N TYR A 181 21.70 10.23 0.66
CA TYR A 181 22.13 11.56 1.04
C TYR A 181 22.17 11.72 2.55
N ARG A 182 23.01 12.61 3.03
CA ARG A 182 23.16 12.96 4.44
C ARG A 182 23.01 14.46 4.65
N SER A 183 22.35 14.86 5.75
CA SER A 183 22.18 16.24 6.16
C SER A 183 22.36 16.40 7.68
N ALA A 184 22.77 17.59 8.11
CA ALA A 184 22.78 17.98 9.52
C ALA A 184 21.46 18.69 9.93
N ASP A 185 20.76 19.31 8.99
CA ASP A 185 19.75 20.35 9.25
C ASP A 185 18.50 20.26 8.34
N LEU A 186 18.37 19.21 7.51
CA LEU A 186 17.30 19.02 6.51
C LEU A 186 17.30 20.02 5.34
N SER A 187 18.24 20.98 5.32
CA SER A 187 18.31 22.01 4.29
C SER A 187 19.44 21.78 3.29
N GLN A 188 20.59 21.32 3.77
CA GLN A 188 21.75 21.03 2.96
C GLN A 188 22.02 19.52 2.94
N TRP A 189 22.00 18.94 1.75
CA TRP A 189 22.17 17.51 1.54
C TRP A 189 23.45 17.22 0.76
N THR A 190 24.21 16.26 1.24
CA THR A 190 25.42 15.77 0.58
C THR A 190 25.20 14.34 0.13
N ALA A 191 25.42 14.07 -1.14
CA ALA A 191 25.38 12.71 -1.68
C ALA A 191 26.53 11.89 -1.06
N VAL A 192 26.21 10.64 -0.73
CA VAL A 192 27.16 9.62 -0.28
C VAL A 192 27.05 8.41 -1.19
N ASP A 193 27.83 7.34 -0.93
CA ASP A 193 27.70 6.10 -1.69
C ASP A 193 26.25 5.57 -1.60
N PRO A 194 25.73 4.97 -2.68
CA PRO A 194 24.39 4.38 -2.68
C PRO A 194 24.18 3.40 -1.53
N LEU A 195 22.99 3.38 -0.94
CA LEU A 195 22.65 2.45 0.13
C LEU A 195 22.63 1.00 -0.36
N ALA A 196 22.18 0.78 -1.57
CA ALA A 196 22.17 -0.51 -2.26
C ALA A 196 22.10 -0.33 -3.79
N GLU A 197 22.70 -1.26 -4.51
CA GLU A 197 22.60 -1.37 -5.96
C GLU A 197 22.48 -2.85 -6.36
N LEU A 198 21.63 -3.16 -7.33
CA LEU A 198 21.53 -4.50 -7.92
C LEU A 198 21.34 -4.39 -9.45
N PRO A 199 21.98 -5.31 -10.21
CA PRO A 199 21.66 -5.44 -11.63
C PRO A 199 20.19 -5.87 -11.78
N ARG A 200 19.57 -5.52 -12.91
CA ARG A 200 18.18 -5.86 -13.21
C ARG A 200 17.88 -7.35 -13.01
N THR A 201 18.74 -8.21 -13.56
CA THR A 201 18.62 -9.66 -13.43
C THR A 201 19.77 -10.18 -12.58
N ARG A 202 19.45 -10.86 -11.52
CA ARG A 202 20.43 -11.50 -10.64
C ARG A 202 20.99 -12.77 -11.28
N SER A 203 22.09 -13.27 -10.71
CA SER A 203 22.72 -14.51 -11.17
C SER A 203 21.84 -15.75 -10.99
N ASP A 204 20.83 -15.70 -10.11
CA ASP A 204 19.81 -16.73 -9.90
C ASP A 204 18.62 -16.61 -10.88
N GLY A 205 18.61 -15.60 -11.75
CA GLY A 205 17.56 -15.35 -12.74
C GLY A 205 16.40 -14.50 -12.24
N GLU A 206 16.38 -14.09 -10.97
CA GLU A 206 15.33 -13.23 -10.41
C GLU A 206 15.42 -11.80 -10.99
N ASP A 207 14.28 -11.27 -11.45
CA ASP A 207 14.16 -9.89 -11.93
C ASP A 207 13.87 -8.96 -10.72
N THR A 208 14.79 -8.05 -10.43
CA THR A 208 14.65 -7.05 -9.36
C THR A 208 14.23 -5.68 -9.88
N GLY A 209 13.90 -5.56 -11.16
CA GLY A 209 13.55 -4.32 -11.83
C GLY A 209 14.76 -3.54 -12.37
N SER A 210 14.49 -2.60 -13.25
CA SER A 210 15.50 -1.67 -13.79
C SER A 210 15.69 -0.44 -12.89
N ALA A 211 14.75 -0.22 -11.98
CA ALA A 211 14.75 0.88 -11.02
C ALA A 211 13.92 0.47 -9.79
N TRP A 212 14.14 1.15 -8.68
CA TRP A 212 13.38 0.97 -7.45
C TRP A 212 12.62 2.23 -7.08
N GLU A 213 11.32 2.07 -6.80
CA GLU A 213 10.42 3.10 -6.31
C GLU A 213 10.21 2.96 -4.80
N CYS A 214 9.74 4.02 -4.17
CA CYS A 214 9.27 4.05 -2.78
C CYS A 214 10.23 3.38 -1.78
N PRO A 215 11.55 3.67 -1.79
CA PRO A 215 12.46 3.06 -0.83
C PRO A 215 12.08 3.45 0.59
N GLN A 216 12.03 2.46 1.49
CA GLN A 216 11.85 2.65 2.92
C GLN A 216 13.03 2.03 3.63
N VAL A 217 13.52 2.64 4.71
CA VAL A 217 14.61 2.11 5.52
C VAL A 217 14.14 1.96 6.96
N LEU A 218 14.02 0.71 7.40
CA LEU A 218 13.58 0.35 8.75
C LEU A 218 14.74 -0.20 9.57
N THR A 219 14.71 0.03 10.87
CA THR A 219 15.60 -0.65 11.81
C THR A 219 14.80 -1.69 12.56
N ILE A 220 15.11 -2.97 12.34
CA ILE A 220 14.42 -4.11 12.96
C ILE A 220 15.49 -5.01 13.57
N ASP A 221 15.40 -5.26 14.87
CA ASP A 221 16.37 -6.07 15.64
C ASP A 221 17.83 -5.63 15.42
N GLY A 222 18.05 -4.31 15.30
CA GLY A 222 19.37 -3.70 15.09
C GLY A 222 19.90 -3.81 13.66
N ARG A 223 19.15 -4.38 12.73
CA ARG A 223 19.48 -4.51 11.29
C ARG A 223 18.76 -3.44 10.49
N ARG A 224 19.41 -2.92 9.45
CA ARG A 224 18.79 -1.96 8.51
C ARG A 224 18.17 -2.71 7.34
N ILE A 225 16.85 -2.66 7.25
CA ILE A 225 16.08 -3.34 6.23
C ILE A 225 15.54 -2.31 5.24
N ALA A 226 15.91 -2.45 3.97
CA ALA A 226 15.27 -1.72 2.88
C ALA A 226 13.99 -2.45 2.46
N VAL A 227 12.95 -1.66 2.17
CA VAL A 227 11.75 -2.09 1.44
C VAL A 227 11.67 -1.23 0.20
N ILE A 228 11.51 -1.84 -0.96
CA ILE A 228 11.43 -1.15 -2.26
C ILE A 228 10.29 -1.71 -3.10
N ALA A 229 9.81 -0.94 -4.05
CA ALA A 229 8.93 -1.41 -5.10
C ALA A 229 9.73 -1.50 -6.41
N SER A 230 9.82 -2.70 -7.00
CA SER A 230 10.56 -2.89 -8.25
C SER A 230 9.79 -2.35 -9.44
N TRP A 231 10.50 -1.76 -10.39
CA TRP A 231 9.91 -1.17 -11.58
C TRP A 231 10.78 -1.39 -12.82
N SER A 232 10.15 -1.50 -13.99
CA SER A 232 10.85 -1.54 -15.27
C SER A 232 10.09 -0.78 -16.36
N PRO A 233 10.78 -0.20 -17.36
CA PRO A 233 10.13 0.52 -18.46
C PRO A 233 9.16 -0.33 -19.27
N GLU A 234 9.44 -1.63 -19.41
CA GLU A 234 8.65 -2.56 -20.22
C GLU A 234 7.47 -3.16 -19.44
N GLY A 235 7.70 -3.45 -18.14
CA GLY A 235 6.72 -4.15 -17.28
C GLY A 235 5.93 -3.24 -16.37
N GLY A 236 6.40 -2.00 -16.14
CA GLY A 236 5.81 -1.11 -15.13
C GLY A 236 6.07 -1.59 -13.69
N PRO A 237 5.10 -1.42 -12.78
CA PRO A 237 5.15 -1.90 -11.41
C PRO A 237 5.35 -3.42 -11.33
N GLY A 238 6.32 -3.84 -10.51
CA GLY A 238 6.62 -5.25 -10.23
C GLY A 238 6.22 -5.66 -8.80
N GLU A 239 7.19 -6.15 -8.04
CA GLU A 239 7.00 -6.67 -6.68
C GLU A 239 7.50 -5.67 -5.62
N VAL A 240 6.92 -5.75 -4.42
CA VAL A 240 7.51 -5.10 -3.24
C VAL A 240 8.47 -6.07 -2.58
N LEU A 241 9.74 -5.66 -2.51
CA LEU A 241 10.84 -6.48 -2.04
C LEU A 241 11.45 -5.88 -0.78
N SER A 242 12.01 -6.73 0.07
CA SER A 242 12.79 -6.32 1.25
C SER A 242 14.12 -7.07 1.32
N PHE A 243 15.15 -6.40 1.83
CA PHE A 243 16.47 -6.99 2.06
C PHE A 243 17.24 -6.20 3.13
N ASP A 244 18.20 -6.87 3.76
CA ASP A 244 19.16 -6.24 4.66
C ASP A 244 20.21 -5.49 3.84
N VAL A 245 20.44 -4.20 4.14
CA VAL A 245 21.40 -3.36 3.41
C VAL A 245 22.83 -3.51 3.90
N ASP A 246 23.05 -4.13 5.04
CA ASP A 246 24.38 -4.32 5.65
C ASP A 246 25.06 -5.63 5.22
N VAL A 247 24.38 -6.44 4.40
CA VAL A 247 24.89 -7.70 3.80
C VAL A 247 24.60 -7.70 2.30
N PRO A 248 25.24 -8.59 1.50
CA PRO A 248 24.91 -8.69 0.08
C PRO A 248 23.41 -8.86 -0.13
N PRO A 249 22.77 -7.99 -0.91
CA PRO A 249 21.31 -7.96 -1.01
C PRO A 249 20.72 -9.28 -1.55
N ALA A 250 19.76 -9.83 -0.81
CA ALA A 250 18.98 -11.00 -1.19
C ALA A 250 17.49 -10.63 -1.10
N PRO A 251 16.93 -9.89 -2.08
CA PRO A 251 15.57 -9.39 -2.03
C PRO A 251 14.55 -10.53 -1.91
N GLN A 252 13.56 -10.33 -1.05
CA GLN A 252 12.45 -11.25 -0.84
C GLN A 252 11.13 -10.47 -0.88
N ARG A 253 10.08 -11.09 -1.41
CA ARG A 253 8.76 -10.46 -1.49
C ARG A 253 8.20 -10.18 -0.10
N VAL A 254 7.64 -8.99 0.08
CA VAL A 254 6.98 -8.54 1.31
C VAL A 254 5.54 -9.07 1.39
N ASP A 255 4.83 -9.06 0.28
CA ASP A 255 3.48 -9.60 0.15
C ASP A 255 3.47 -10.65 -0.98
N LEU A 256 2.90 -11.81 -0.72
CA LEU A 256 2.87 -12.94 -1.66
C LEU A 256 1.57 -12.98 -2.49
N GLY A 257 0.71 -12.00 -2.27
CA GLY A 257 -0.48 -11.77 -3.08
C GLY A 257 -0.19 -11.08 -4.41
N THR A 258 -1.24 -10.73 -5.12
CA THR A 258 -1.15 -10.11 -6.46
C THR A 258 -1.44 -8.61 -6.46
N ASN A 259 -1.89 -8.07 -5.33
CA ASN A 259 -2.33 -6.68 -5.26
C ASN A 259 -1.72 -5.98 -4.04
N PHE A 260 -0.41 -5.75 -4.06
CA PHE A 260 0.31 -4.96 -3.05
C PHE A 260 1.50 -4.26 -3.71
N TYR A 261 1.56 -2.93 -3.61
CA TYR A 261 2.63 -2.14 -4.22
C TYR A 261 2.94 -0.87 -3.41
N ALA A 262 4.04 -0.18 -3.74
CA ALA A 262 4.42 1.16 -3.25
C ALA A 262 4.31 1.29 -1.73
N ALA A 263 4.99 0.41 -0.99
CA ALA A 263 4.92 0.40 0.47
C ALA A 263 5.47 1.69 1.09
N SER A 264 4.82 2.19 2.14
CA SER A 264 5.25 3.33 2.95
C SER A 264 5.28 2.96 4.43
N ALA A 265 6.33 3.37 5.12
CA ALA A 265 6.61 2.95 6.49
C ALA A 265 6.40 4.08 7.51
N LEU A 266 5.73 3.76 8.61
CA LEU A 266 5.82 4.48 9.86
C LEU A 266 6.91 3.80 10.71
N ARG A 267 8.08 4.44 10.85
CA ARG A 267 9.25 3.83 11.49
C ARG A 267 9.06 3.54 12.97
N GLU A 268 8.34 4.42 13.64
CA GLU A 268 8.13 4.35 15.08
C GLU A 268 6.65 4.52 15.39
N SER A 269 6.08 3.57 16.08
CA SER A 269 4.73 3.62 16.60
C SER A 269 4.65 2.85 17.92
N ARG A 270 3.53 2.96 18.62
CA ARG A 270 3.28 2.14 19.82
C ARG A 270 3.28 0.62 19.55
N PHE A 271 3.24 0.21 18.29
CA PHE A 271 3.30 -1.19 17.86
C PHE A 271 4.64 -1.56 17.21
N GLY A 272 5.66 -0.70 17.30
CA GLY A 272 6.89 -0.80 16.53
C GLY A 272 6.72 -0.26 15.10
N PRO A 273 7.60 -0.63 14.16
CA PRO A 273 7.49 -0.18 12.78
C PRO A 273 6.25 -0.77 12.11
N LEU A 274 5.54 0.10 11.37
CA LEU A 274 4.36 -0.27 10.59
C LEU A 274 4.61 -0.06 9.10
N LEU A 275 3.93 -0.87 8.29
CA LEU A 275 3.96 -0.78 6.84
C LEU A 275 2.53 -0.64 6.31
N PHE A 276 2.36 0.25 5.34
CA PHE A 276 1.15 0.44 4.54
C PHE A 276 1.51 0.19 3.08
N GLY A 277 0.59 -0.31 2.28
CA GLY A 277 0.80 -0.48 0.84
C GLY A 277 -0.43 -0.08 0.04
N TRP A 278 -0.24 0.21 -1.22
CA TRP A 278 -1.34 0.35 -2.16
C TRP A 278 -1.81 -1.02 -2.61
N LEU A 279 -3.12 -1.23 -2.58
CA LEU A 279 -3.80 -2.40 -3.15
C LEU A 279 -4.40 -1.99 -4.51
N PRO A 280 -3.65 -2.17 -5.61
CA PRO A 280 -4.13 -1.83 -6.95
C PRO A 280 -5.38 -2.62 -7.31
N GLU A 281 -6.12 -2.14 -8.32
CA GLU A 281 -7.27 -2.86 -8.81
C GLU A 281 -6.88 -4.22 -9.41
N GLY A 282 -7.61 -5.27 -9.05
CA GLY A 282 -7.50 -6.62 -9.61
C GLY A 282 -8.42 -6.82 -10.81
N ARG A 283 -8.67 -5.77 -11.58
CA ARG A 283 -9.49 -5.74 -12.80
C ARG A 283 -8.99 -4.69 -13.77
N ASP A 284 -9.21 -4.90 -15.05
CA ASP A 284 -8.85 -3.93 -16.09
C ASP A 284 -9.65 -2.63 -16.00
N ARG A 285 -9.11 -1.54 -16.54
CA ARG A 285 -9.72 -0.20 -16.50
C ARG A 285 -11.18 -0.12 -16.99
N PRO A 286 -11.61 -0.86 -18.04
CA PRO A 286 -13.02 -0.86 -18.41
C PRO A 286 -13.98 -1.34 -17.32
N GLY A 287 -13.47 -2.09 -16.32
CA GLY A 287 -14.21 -2.50 -15.13
C GLY A 287 -14.27 -1.44 -14.02
N TRP A 288 -13.58 -0.30 -14.14
CA TRP A 288 -13.56 0.77 -13.13
C TRP A 288 -14.77 1.71 -13.27
N ASN A 289 -15.95 1.14 -13.18
CA ASN A 289 -17.19 1.88 -13.42
C ASN A 289 -17.90 2.37 -12.14
N ASP A 290 -17.24 2.17 -10.97
CA ASP A 290 -17.82 2.50 -9.66
C ASP A 290 -17.53 3.94 -9.22
N GLY A 291 -16.82 4.72 -10.06
CA GLY A 291 -16.45 6.11 -9.81
C GLY A 291 -15.26 6.27 -8.84
N TRP A 292 -14.61 5.17 -8.44
CA TRP A 292 -13.42 5.16 -7.59
C TRP A 292 -12.53 3.95 -7.92
N ALA A 293 -11.23 4.04 -7.59
CA ALA A 293 -10.29 2.92 -7.69
C ALA A 293 -9.11 3.12 -6.74
N GLY A 294 -8.48 2.00 -6.32
CA GLY A 294 -7.36 1.96 -5.40
C GLY A 294 -7.76 2.01 -3.93
N VAL A 295 -6.97 1.33 -3.10
CA VAL A 295 -7.19 1.16 -1.66
C VAL A 295 -5.83 1.08 -0.96
N ILE A 296 -5.71 1.61 0.26
CA ILE A 296 -4.54 1.37 1.11
C ILE A 296 -4.78 0.09 1.93
N SER A 297 -3.76 -0.75 2.06
CA SER A 297 -3.77 -1.97 2.87
C SER A 297 -4.07 -1.71 4.34
N LEU A 298 -4.39 -2.72 5.09
CA LEU A 298 -4.39 -2.64 6.56
C LEU A 298 -2.99 -2.22 7.07
N PRO A 299 -2.91 -1.48 8.18
CA PRO A 299 -1.64 -1.19 8.84
C PRO A 299 -1.03 -2.47 9.40
N ARG A 300 0.22 -2.74 9.03
CA ARG A 300 0.93 -3.99 9.31
C ARG A 300 2.11 -3.76 10.23
N MET A 301 2.10 -4.38 11.40
CA MET A 301 3.31 -4.54 12.20
C MET A 301 4.30 -5.42 11.44
N VAL A 302 5.58 -5.08 11.48
CA VAL A 302 6.61 -5.84 10.76
C VAL A 302 7.74 -6.30 11.68
N TRP A 303 8.29 -7.49 11.39
CA TRP A 303 9.44 -8.08 12.08
C TRP A 303 10.22 -8.97 11.12
N LEU A 304 11.40 -9.46 11.52
CA LEU A 304 12.19 -10.41 10.73
C LEU A 304 11.82 -11.85 11.09
N GLY A 305 11.57 -12.66 10.09
CA GLY A 305 11.44 -14.10 10.22
C GLY A 305 12.80 -14.81 10.41
N PRO A 306 12.78 -16.13 10.70
CA PRO A 306 14.01 -16.92 10.85
C PRO A 306 14.90 -16.91 9.61
N ASP A 307 14.32 -16.78 8.44
CA ASP A 307 14.97 -16.67 7.12
C ASP A 307 15.38 -15.24 6.76
N SER A 308 15.31 -14.31 7.72
CA SER A 308 15.53 -12.87 7.53
C SER A 308 14.57 -12.18 6.56
N SER A 309 13.53 -12.84 6.10
CA SER A 309 12.45 -12.17 5.35
C SER A 309 11.61 -11.29 6.26
N LEU A 310 11.06 -10.22 5.68
CA LEU A 310 10.10 -9.37 6.38
C LEU A 310 8.79 -10.13 6.55
N ARG A 311 8.29 -10.17 7.78
CA ARG A 311 7.03 -10.77 8.19
C ARG A 311 6.11 -9.68 8.66
N SER A 312 4.80 -9.92 8.60
CA SER A 312 3.85 -8.93 9.09
C SER A 312 2.55 -9.53 9.64
N ALA A 313 1.89 -8.75 10.47
CA ALA A 313 0.56 -9.02 10.99
C ALA A 313 -0.23 -7.69 11.09
N PRO A 314 -1.56 -7.73 11.05
CA PRO A 314 -2.36 -6.53 11.25
C PRO A 314 -2.16 -6.01 12.68
N VAL A 315 -2.30 -4.70 12.87
CA VAL A 315 -2.24 -4.10 14.21
C VAL A 315 -3.36 -4.66 15.11
N PRO A 316 -3.11 -4.82 16.43
CA PRO A 316 -4.10 -5.41 17.37
C PRO A 316 -5.42 -4.65 17.44
N THR A 317 -5.39 -3.34 17.16
CA THR A 317 -6.61 -2.51 17.14
C THR A 317 -7.62 -2.92 16.06
N MET A 318 -7.26 -3.76 15.09
CA MET A 318 -8.22 -4.35 14.15
C MET A 318 -9.35 -5.12 14.87
N ASP A 319 -9.08 -5.67 16.04
CA ASP A 319 -10.09 -6.40 16.84
C ASP A 319 -11.23 -5.49 17.32
N THR A 320 -11.02 -4.18 17.40
CA THR A 320 -12.07 -3.21 17.77
C THR A 320 -13.15 -3.05 16.71
N LEU A 321 -12.88 -3.47 15.47
CA LEU A 321 -13.87 -3.47 14.39
C LEU A 321 -14.89 -4.62 14.52
N ARG A 322 -14.65 -5.63 15.37
CA ARG A 322 -15.55 -6.77 15.52
C ARG A 322 -16.88 -6.33 16.13
N SER A 323 -17.93 -6.39 15.33
CA SER A 323 -19.30 -6.00 15.75
C SER A 323 -20.11 -7.16 16.33
N GLY A 324 -19.64 -8.40 16.18
CA GLY A 324 -20.26 -9.62 16.68
C GLY A 324 -19.92 -10.83 15.83
N SER A 325 -20.21 -12.03 16.34
CA SER A 325 -20.04 -13.27 15.58
C SER A 325 -20.97 -13.30 14.36
N ALA A 326 -20.42 -13.63 13.19
CA ALA A 326 -21.19 -13.80 11.98
C ALA A 326 -21.54 -15.28 11.77
N SER A 327 -22.74 -15.54 11.23
CA SER A 327 -23.14 -16.88 10.84
C SER A 327 -22.40 -17.32 9.58
N PRO A 328 -21.83 -18.54 9.52
CA PRO A 328 -21.24 -19.04 8.29
C PRO A 328 -22.20 -19.10 7.08
N THR A 329 -23.51 -19.14 7.33
CA THR A 329 -24.53 -19.13 6.27
C THR A 329 -24.97 -17.74 5.83
N ALA A 330 -24.45 -16.68 6.45
CA ALA A 330 -24.85 -15.30 6.17
C ALA A 330 -23.69 -14.31 6.44
N ILE A 331 -22.62 -14.43 5.64
CA ILE A 331 -21.45 -13.55 5.70
C ILE A 331 -21.74 -12.24 5.00
N GLY A 332 -21.42 -11.14 5.66
CA GLY A 332 -21.47 -9.78 5.08
C GLY A 332 -20.26 -9.48 4.20
N ALA A 333 -20.29 -8.33 3.53
CA ALA A 333 -19.16 -7.85 2.73
C ALA A 333 -17.97 -7.36 3.57
N GLN A 334 -18.16 -7.16 4.87
CA GLN A 334 -17.12 -6.81 5.85
C GLN A 334 -17.08 -7.89 6.91
N CYS A 335 -16.04 -8.71 6.87
CA CYS A 335 -15.86 -9.75 7.89
C CYS A 335 -14.39 -10.11 8.10
N GLU A 336 -14.14 -10.71 9.26
CA GLU A 336 -12.91 -11.40 9.56
C GLU A 336 -13.19 -12.88 9.76
N ILE A 337 -12.39 -13.74 9.12
CA ILE A 337 -12.41 -15.19 9.27
C ILE A 337 -11.11 -15.59 9.96
N VAL A 338 -11.23 -16.26 11.12
CA VAL A 338 -10.09 -16.69 11.92
C VAL A 338 -10.07 -18.23 11.91
N VAL A 339 -9.06 -18.80 11.26
CA VAL A 339 -8.81 -20.24 11.25
C VAL A 339 -7.76 -20.55 12.32
N PRO A 340 -8.12 -21.28 13.39
CA PRO A 340 -7.21 -21.51 14.51
C PRO A 340 -6.08 -22.50 14.17
N GLU A 341 -6.33 -23.48 13.30
CA GLU A 341 -5.41 -24.55 12.92
C GLU A 341 -5.18 -24.56 11.41
N GLY A 342 -3.99 -25.00 10.96
CA GLY A 342 -3.47 -24.77 9.64
C GLY A 342 -3.83 -25.77 8.53
N VAL A 343 -4.77 -26.70 8.75
CA VAL A 343 -5.11 -27.69 7.71
C VAL A 343 -6.59 -27.65 7.36
N GLY A 344 -6.88 -27.61 6.07
CA GLY A 344 -8.26 -27.65 5.56
C GLY A 344 -8.50 -26.63 4.45
N GLU A 345 -9.76 -26.42 4.15
CA GLU A 345 -10.21 -25.55 3.09
C GLU A 345 -11.18 -24.51 3.62
N VAL A 346 -11.01 -23.28 3.18
CA VAL A 346 -11.93 -22.16 3.43
C VAL A 346 -12.49 -21.74 2.08
N ILE A 347 -13.81 -21.84 1.91
CA ILE A 347 -14.49 -21.44 0.67
C ILE A 347 -15.53 -20.36 1.00
N LEU A 348 -15.35 -19.19 0.40
CA LEU A 348 -16.35 -18.13 0.37
C LEU A 348 -17.15 -18.27 -0.91
N HIS A 349 -18.41 -18.69 -0.79
CA HIS A 349 -19.37 -18.73 -1.89
C HIS A 349 -20.07 -17.38 -2.00
N PHE A 350 -19.82 -16.67 -3.09
CA PHE A 350 -20.44 -15.38 -3.40
C PHE A 350 -21.77 -15.51 -4.16
N GLY A 351 -22.22 -16.76 -4.39
CA GLY A 351 -23.40 -17.17 -5.10
C GLY A 351 -23.24 -18.60 -5.60
N ASP A 352 -24.04 -19.02 -6.56
CA ASP A 352 -24.01 -20.40 -7.06
C ASP A 352 -22.78 -20.71 -7.94
N GLN A 353 -22.20 -19.66 -8.58
CA GLN A 353 -21.13 -19.82 -9.57
C GLN A 353 -19.83 -19.12 -9.18
N GLU A 354 -19.85 -18.25 -8.17
CA GLU A 354 -18.69 -17.47 -7.75
C GLU A 354 -18.19 -17.94 -6.38
N ARG A 355 -16.89 -18.18 -6.27
CA ARG A 355 -16.25 -18.54 -5.00
C ARG A 355 -14.79 -18.12 -4.94
N LEU A 356 -14.35 -17.76 -3.76
CA LEU A 356 -12.95 -17.65 -3.38
C LEU A 356 -12.57 -18.89 -2.59
N GLN A 357 -11.50 -19.57 -2.99
CA GLN A 357 -11.04 -20.81 -2.37
C GLN A 357 -9.68 -20.60 -1.74
N ILE A 358 -9.52 -21.02 -0.50
CA ILE A 358 -8.28 -20.90 0.27
C ILE A 358 -7.96 -22.28 0.83
N GLU A 359 -6.87 -22.87 0.38
CA GLU A 359 -6.40 -24.19 0.80
C GLU A 359 -5.25 -24.01 1.81
N LEU A 360 -5.33 -24.71 2.92
CA LEU A 360 -4.36 -24.72 3.99
C LEU A 360 -3.81 -26.14 4.14
N THR A 361 -2.49 -26.29 4.00
CA THR A 361 -1.77 -27.53 4.31
C THR A 361 -0.95 -27.35 5.59
N ASP A 362 -0.08 -28.30 5.94
CA ASP A 362 0.81 -28.15 7.10
C ASP A 362 1.80 -26.99 6.96
N THR A 363 2.16 -26.60 5.74
CA THR A 363 3.21 -25.60 5.48
C THR A 363 2.81 -24.51 4.51
N THR A 364 1.72 -24.64 3.79
CA THR A 364 1.34 -23.72 2.72
C THR A 364 -0.06 -23.15 2.88
N ILE A 365 -0.24 -21.91 2.44
CA ILE A 365 -1.53 -21.33 2.13
C ILE A 365 -1.61 -21.04 0.64
N THR A 366 -2.68 -21.45 0.00
CA THR A 366 -3.01 -21.13 -1.40
C THR A 366 -4.31 -20.36 -1.43
N ILE A 367 -4.34 -19.23 -2.13
CA ILE A 367 -5.57 -18.48 -2.43
C ILE A 367 -5.84 -18.60 -3.92
N ASP A 368 -7.00 -19.16 -4.29
CA ASP A 368 -7.46 -19.27 -5.68
C ASP A 368 -8.70 -18.40 -5.89
N ARG A 369 -8.54 -17.34 -6.68
CA ARG A 369 -9.60 -16.42 -7.08
C ARG A 369 -10.07 -16.61 -8.53
N SER A 370 -9.67 -17.70 -9.18
CA SER A 370 -10.01 -17.96 -10.58
C SER A 370 -11.52 -18.00 -10.83
N HIS A 371 -12.30 -18.29 -9.80
CA HIS A 371 -13.75 -18.33 -9.82
C HIS A 371 -14.42 -17.30 -8.89
N ALA A 372 -13.69 -16.27 -8.46
CA ALA A 372 -14.21 -15.30 -7.49
C ALA A 372 -15.07 -14.19 -8.12
N SER A 373 -15.16 -14.15 -9.44
CA SER A 373 -15.94 -13.14 -10.14
C SER A 373 -16.39 -13.64 -11.51
N LEU A 374 -17.63 -13.30 -11.88
CA LEU A 374 -18.14 -13.40 -13.24
C LEU A 374 -18.03 -12.08 -14.02
N ALA A 375 -17.51 -11.01 -13.39
CA ALA A 375 -17.30 -9.72 -14.06
C ALA A 375 -16.22 -9.86 -15.16
N PRO A 376 -16.47 -9.36 -16.38
CA PRO A 376 -15.64 -9.65 -17.57
C PRO A 376 -14.21 -9.10 -17.49
N HIS A 377 -13.94 -8.18 -16.61
CA HIS A 377 -12.63 -7.53 -16.47
C HIS A 377 -11.90 -7.89 -15.17
N ALA A 378 -12.48 -8.77 -14.35
CA ALA A 378 -11.84 -9.21 -13.11
C ALA A 378 -10.71 -10.21 -13.38
N HIS A 379 -9.60 -10.02 -12.68
CA HIS A 379 -8.46 -10.93 -12.79
C HIS A 379 -8.66 -12.16 -11.90
N GLY A 380 -8.46 -13.33 -12.46
CA GLY A 380 -8.38 -14.60 -11.74
C GLY A 380 -6.95 -14.90 -11.27
N GLY A 381 -6.72 -16.18 -10.92
CA GLY A 381 -5.39 -16.71 -10.62
C GLY A 381 -5.22 -17.21 -9.19
N ARG A 382 -4.06 -17.84 -8.98
CA ARG A 382 -3.65 -18.48 -7.71
C ARG A 382 -2.41 -17.80 -7.16
N MET A 383 -2.34 -17.68 -5.85
CA MET A 383 -1.17 -17.22 -5.13
C MET A 383 -0.86 -18.19 -3.98
N ILE A 384 0.41 -18.41 -3.71
CA ILE A 384 0.88 -19.42 -2.75
C ILE A 384 1.93 -18.79 -1.84
N ALA A 385 1.78 -19.03 -0.54
CA ALA A 385 2.85 -18.81 0.43
C ALA A 385 3.29 -20.13 1.02
N THR A 386 4.60 -20.36 1.05
CA THR A 386 5.26 -21.46 1.76
C THR A 386 5.75 -20.98 3.13
N ASP A 387 6.09 -21.93 4.02
CA ASP A 387 6.48 -21.63 5.40
C ASP A 387 5.48 -20.68 6.07
N ALA A 388 4.19 -20.99 5.83
CA ALA A 388 3.08 -20.08 6.17
C ALA A 388 2.73 -20.15 7.66
N PHE A 389 3.06 -21.24 8.36
CA PHE A 389 2.58 -21.48 9.71
C PHE A 389 3.71 -21.63 10.73
N ASP A 390 3.50 -21.00 11.89
CA ASP A 390 4.34 -21.12 13.06
C ASP A 390 3.47 -21.42 14.29
N PRO A 391 3.31 -22.70 14.67
CA PRO A 391 2.52 -23.10 15.83
C PRO A 391 3.03 -22.49 17.15
N SER A 392 4.30 -22.10 17.22
CA SER A 392 4.90 -21.50 18.42
C SER A 392 4.57 -20.02 18.60
N SER A 393 4.06 -19.36 17.55
CA SER A 393 3.78 -17.91 17.56
C SER A 393 2.65 -17.49 18.48
N GLY A 394 1.80 -18.43 18.92
CA GLY A 394 0.57 -18.14 19.69
C GLY A 394 -0.52 -17.43 18.87
N ARG A 395 -0.33 -17.30 17.55
CA ARG A 395 -1.31 -16.69 16.63
C ARG A 395 -2.19 -17.78 16.01
N PRO A 396 -3.43 -17.45 15.59
CA PRO A 396 -4.22 -18.36 14.77
C PRO A 396 -3.47 -18.64 13.46
N ALA A 397 -3.71 -19.81 12.87
CA ALA A 397 -3.06 -20.21 11.64
C ALA A 397 -3.24 -19.16 10.54
N VAL A 398 -4.47 -18.67 10.36
CA VAL A 398 -4.76 -17.60 9.39
C VAL A 398 -5.84 -16.66 9.94
N ARG A 399 -5.65 -15.35 9.70
CA ARG A 399 -6.67 -14.30 9.80
C ARG A 399 -6.93 -13.76 8.39
N ILE A 400 -8.17 -13.85 7.93
CA ILE A 400 -8.58 -13.38 6.59
C ILE A 400 -9.53 -12.21 6.79
N PHE A 401 -9.15 -11.05 6.28
CA PHE A 401 -9.96 -9.84 6.28
C PHE A 401 -10.61 -9.65 4.91
N LEU A 402 -11.92 -9.62 4.89
CA LEU A 402 -12.73 -9.30 3.71
C LEU A 402 -13.36 -7.93 3.91
N ASP A 403 -13.11 -7.00 3.00
CA ASP A 403 -13.71 -5.67 3.00
C ASP A 403 -14.13 -5.27 1.60
N GLY A 404 -15.36 -5.59 1.25
CA GLY A 404 -15.87 -5.38 -0.10
C GLY A 404 -15.08 -6.19 -1.12
N SER A 405 -14.30 -5.49 -1.94
CA SER A 405 -13.44 -6.13 -2.95
C SER A 405 -12.05 -6.52 -2.45
N VAL A 406 -11.68 -6.19 -1.21
CA VAL A 406 -10.35 -6.45 -0.65
C VAL A 406 -10.33 -7.75 0.12
N VAL A 407 -9.28 -8.54 -0.05
CA VAL A 407 -8.96 -9.72 0.76
C VAL A 407 -7.50 -9.63 1.18
N GLU A 408 -7.25 -9.59 2.48
CA GLU A 408 -5.92 -9.71 3.06
C GLU A 408 -5.86 -10.90 4.02
N ALA A 409 -4.98 -11.87 3.75
CA ALA A 409 -4.78 -13.06 4.57
C ALA A 409 -3.42 -13.01 5.26
N PHE A 410 -3.43 -13.08 6.60
CA PHE A 410 -2.25 -13.05 7.46
C PHE A 410 -2.08 -14.40 8.13
N THR A 411 -0.92 -15.02 7.98
CA THR A 411 -0.62 -16.33 8.56
C THR A 411 0.08 -16.22 9.91
N SER A 412 0.10 -17.31 10.69
CA SER A 412 0.78 -17.34 11.99
C SER A 412 2.29 -17.09 11.89
N ALA A 413 2.94 -17.49 10.80
CA ALA A 413 4.35 -17.18 10.54
C ALA A 413 4.58 -15.76 10.00
N GLY A 414 3.51 -14.95 9.77
CA GLY A 414 3.60 -13.59 9.28
C GLY A 414 3.76 -13.47 7.77
N ARG A 415 3.47 -14.52 7.00
CA ARG A 415 3.29 -14.40 5.55
C ARG A 415 1.96 -13.72 5.26
N VAL A 416 1.93 -12.88 4.24
CA VAL A 416 0.73 -12.14 3.83
C VAL A 416 0.44 -12.33 2.36
N LEU A 417 -0.83 -12.48 2.04
CA LEU A 417 -1.34 -12.54 0.67
C LEU A 417 -2.48 -11.53 0.53
N SER A 418 -2.24 -10.48 -0.22
CA SER A 418 -3.25 -9.45 -0.52
C SER A 418 -3.77 -9.59 -1.93
N THR A 419 -5.08 -9.55 -2.06
CA THR A 419 -5.73 -9.64 -3.37
C THR A 419 -7.05 -8.89 -3.42
N ARG A 420 -7.58 -8.75 -4.65
CA ARG A 420 -8.87 -8.13 -4.93
C ARG A 420 -9.80 -9.14 -5.57
N VAL A 421 -11.06 -9.12 -5.15
CA VAL A 421 -12.15 -9.96 -5.69
C VAL A 421 -13.35 -9.09 -6.04
N TYR A 422 -14.11 -9.46 -7.06
CA TYR A 422 -15.23 -8.65 -7.56
C TYR A 422 -16.45 -9.53 -7.79
N PRO A 423 -17.01 -10.14 -6.71
CA PRO A 423 -18.22 -10.95 -6.86
C PRO A 423 -19.36 -10.12 -7.42
N THR A 424 -20.09 -10.69 -8.37
CA THR A 424 -21.24 -10.03 -9.00
C THR A 424 -22.51 -10.16 -8.16
N THR A 425 -22.55 -11.14 -7.26
CA THR A 425 -23.66 -11.39 -6.35
C THR A 425 -23.43 -10.65 -5.01
N PRO A 426 -24.36 -9.78 -4.58
CA PRO A 426 -24.24 -9.13 -3.29
C PRO A 426 -24.43 -10.11 -2.12
N PRO A 427 -23.90 -9.79 -0.90
CA PRO A 427 -24.13 -10.59 0.29
C PRO A 427 -25.64 -10.64 0.68
N PRO A 428 -26.06 -11.60 1.51
CA PRO A 428 -25.24 -12.46 2.34
C PRO A 428 -24.60 -13.61 1.56
N TRP A 429 -23.35 -13.88 1.88
CA TRP A 429 -22.55 -14.98 1.30
C TRP A 429 -22.47 -16.16 2.26
N ARG A 430 -21.96 -17.30 1.77
CA ARG A 430 -21.82 -18.52 2.57
C ARG A 430 -20.35 -18.89 2.72
N LEU A 431 -19.97 -19.28 3.94
CA LEU A 431 -18.66 -19.77 4.29
C LEU A 431 -18.69 -21.28 4.54
N GLU A 432 -17.81 -22.02 3.89
CA GLU A 432 -17.39 -23.36 4.28
C GLU A 432 -15.96 -23.27 4.82
N ALA A 433 -15.70 -23.84 5.98
CA ALA A 433 -14.40 -23.73 6.64
C ALA A 433 -14.18 -24.90 7.62
N PRO A 434 -12.93 -25.16 8.05
CA PRO A 434 -12.62 -26.14 9.08
C PRO A 434 -13.40 -25.92 10.37
N ALA A 435 -13.57 -26.98 11.15
CA ALA A 435 -14.17 -26.91 12.47
C ALA A 435 -13.43 -25.88 13.34
N ASN A 436 -14.14 -25.23 14.25
CA ASN A 436 -13.62 -24.17 15.13
C ASN A 436 -13.21 -22.85 14.45
N THR A 437 -13.40 -22.70 13.13
CA THR A 437 -13.24 -21.41 12.45
C THR A 437 -14.23 -20.40 13.07
N GLN A 438 -13.71 -19.23 13.42
CA GLN A 438 -14.51 -18.11 13.91
C GLN A 438 -14.74 -17.12 12.77
N CYS A 439 -15.93 -16.53 12.73
CA CYS A 439 -16.25 -15.46 11.79
C CYS A 439 -16.85 -14.27 12.56
N TRP A 440 -16.35 -13.10 12.27
CA TRP A 440 -16.76 -11.84 12.90
C TRP A 440 -17.26 -10.89 11.82
N GLY A 441 -18.43 -10.29 12.05
CA GLY A 441 -18.82 -9.09 11.31
C GLY A 441 -17.92 -7.94 11.71
N LEU A 442 -17.47 -7.14 10.73
CA LEU A 442 -16.68 -5.93 10.97
C LEU A 442 -17.52 -4.70 10.66
N ALA A 443 -17.46 -3.71 11.54
CA ALA A 443 -18.13 -2.42 11.38
C ALA A 443 -17.19 -1.29 11.80
N ARG A 444 -17.28 -0.17 11.09
CA ARG A 444 -16.54 1.06 11.38
C ARG A 444 -17.27 1.91 12.40
#